data_5badecc12f3a2a4901e449e12576aa4a
#
_entry.id   5badecc12f3a2a4901e449e12576aa4a
#
_cell.length_a   1.000
_cell.length_b   1.000
_cell.length_c   1.000
_cell.angle_alpha   90.00
_cell.angle_beta   90.00
_cell.angle_gamma   90.00
#
_symmetry.space_group_name_H-M   'P 1'
#
loop_
_entity.id
_entity.type
_entity.pdbx_description
1 polymer ?
#
loop_
_entity_poly.entity_id
_entity_poly.type
_entity_poly.pdbx_seq_one_letter_code
_entity_poly.pdbx_strand_id
1 'polypeptide(L)'
;MIEIRNLTKRYGSFLAVDDITFEVEKGKILGFLGPNGAGKTTTMRIVTGFMPPTKGTAIVSGFDVVDNPLDVKRRIGYMPETPPLYVDMTVEEYLNFAARLKQIPAKEVKGALELACEKVDLNNVRSKVIKALSKGYKQRVGLAQAIIHDPEVLILDEPTI
;
A
#
# COMPACT_ATOMS: atom_id res chain seq x y z
N MET A 1 2.78 5.46 12.73
CA MET A 1 2.40 4.54 13.83
C MET A 1 1.18 3.74 13.40
N ILE A 2 1.15 2.44 13.69
CA ILE A 2 -0.01 1.55 13.48
C ILE A 2 -0.34 0.93 14.83
N GLU A 3 -1.62 0.90 15.19
CA GLU A 3 -2.11 0.20 16.38
C GLU A 3 -3.24 -0.75 15.94
N ILE A 4 -3.14 -2.00 16.35
CA ILE A 4 -4.18 -3.02 16.14
C ILE A 4 -4.66 -3.49 17.50
N ARG A 5 -5.99 -3.42 17.72
CA ARG A 5 -6.62 -3.71 19.01
C ARG A 5 -7.73 -4.76 18.85
N ASN A 6 -7.49 -5.95 19.39
CA ASN A 6 -8.44 -7.08 19.41
C ASN A 6 -9.07 -7.36 18.03
N LEU A 7 -8.24 -7.28 16.98
CA LEU A 7 -8.69 -7.39 15.60
C LEU A 7 -9.11 -8.81 15.27
N THR A 8 -10.36 -8.96 14.86
CA THR A 8 -10.93 -10.22 14.41
C THR A 8 -11.59 -10.06 13.05
N LYS A 9 -11.38 -11.00 12.14
CA LYS A 9 -12.07 -11.06 10.85
C LYS A 9 -12.65 -12.44 10.56
N ARG A 10 -13.94 -12.48 10.31
CA ARG A 10 -14.67 -13.67 9.88
C ARG A 10 -15.25 -13.48 8.48
N TYR A 11 -15.24 -14.55 7.71
CA TYR A 11 -15.95 -14.67 6.43
C TYR A 11 -16.95 -15.83 6.57
N GLY A 12 -18.19 -15.52 6.90
CA GLY A 12 -19.16 -16.53 7.29
C GLY A 12 -18.67 -17.35 8.50
N SER A 13 -18.50 -18.65 8.36
CA SER A 13 -17.95 -19.54 9.40
C SER A 13 -16.42 -19.55 9.48
N PHE A 14 -15.72 -19.06 8.45
CA PHE A 14 -14.25 -19.06 8.41
C PHE A 14 -13.67 -17.90 9.21
N LEU A 15 -12.82 -18.22 10.19
CA LEU A 15 -12.10 -17.25 11.01
C LEU A 15 -10.73 -17.00 10.37
N ALA A 16 -10.58 -15.84 9.74
CA ALA A 16 -9.36 -15.48 9.01
C ALA A 16 -8.33 -14.75 9.88
N VAL A 17 -8.78 -13.99 10.88
CA VAL A 17 -7.94 -13.31 11.87
C VAL A 17 -8.64 -13.44 13.21
N ASP A 18 -7.93 -13.86 14.26
CA ASP A 18 -8.47 -14.15 15.58
C ASP A 18 -7.78 -13.31 16.65
N ASP A 19 -8.47 -12.28 17.13
CA ASP A 19 -8.15 -11.46 18.29
C ASP A 19 -6.67 -11.01 18.40
N ILE A 20 -6.12 -10.46 17.30
CA ILE A 20 -4.73 -9.98 17.30
C ILE A 20 -4.63 -8.56 17.82
N THR A 21 -3.59 -8.31 18.62
CA THR A 21 -3.25 -6.99 19.15
C THR A 21 -1.75 -6.76 19.05
N PHE A 22 -1.35 -5.68 18.40
CA PHE A 22 0.05 -5.24 18.34
C PHE A 22 0.14 -3.78 17.88
N GLU A 23 1.32 -3.19 18.04
CA GLU A 23 1.61 -1.84 17.57
C GLU A 23 2.92 -1.77 16.79
N VAL A 24 3.01 -0.79 15.90
CA VAL A 24 4.23 -0.45 15.15
C VAL A 24 4.50 1.03 15.34
N GLU A 25 5.55 1.33 16.07
CA GLU A 25 5.98 2.71 16.34
C GLU A 25 6.47 3.40 15.06
N LYS A 26 6.47 4.72 15.07
CA LYS A 26 7.04 5.53 13.98
C LYS A 26 8.53 5.22 13.80
N GLY A 27 8.94 5.02 12.55
CA GLY A 27 10.33 4.72 12.19
C GLY A 27 10.76 3.27 12.41
N LYS A 28 9.83 2.39 12.83
CA LYS A 28 10.11 0.95 12.96
C LYS A 28 9.66 0.18 11.72
N ILE A 29 10.34 -0.93 11.49
CA ILE A 29 9.98 -1.91 10.46
C ILE A 29 9.49 -3.17 11.18
N LEU A 30 8.27 -3.59 10.84
CA LEU A 30 7.69 -4.84 11.33
C LEU A 30 7.64 -5.87 10.20
N GLY A 31 8.29 -7.02 10.39
CA GLY A 31 8.12 -8.19 9.55
C GLY A 31 6.87 -8.98 9.98
N PHE A 32 5.85 -9.01 9.12
CA PHE A 32 4.61 -9.76 9.37
C PHE A 32 4.70 -11.14 8.73
N LEU A 33 5.22 -12.12 9.47
CA LEU A 33 5.55 -13.46 8.98
C LEU A 33 4.49 -14.49 9.37
N GLY A 34 4.35 -15.54 8.58
CA GLY A 34 3.44 -16.64 8.85
C GLY A 34 3.17 -17.49 7.60
N PRO A 35 2.62 -18.70 7.75
CA PRO A 35 2.28 -19.56 6.62
C PRO A 35 1.14 -18.96 5.76
N ASN A 36 0.92 -19.54 4.58
CA ASN A 36 -0.24 -19.18 3.77
C ASN A 36 -1.53 -19.48 4.52
N GLY A 37 -2.49 -18.56 4.43
CA GLY A 37 -3.75 -18.67 5.18
C GLY A 37 -3.70 -18.15 6.63
N ALA A 38 -2.55 -17.71 7.14
CA ALA A 38 -2.43 -17.16 8.50
C ALA A 38 -3.08 -15.78 8.71
N GLY A 39 -3.80 -15.24 7.74
CA GLY A 39 -4.50 -13.95 7.86
C GLY A 39 -3.65 -12.72 7.53
N LYS A 40 -2.40 -12.88 7.06
CA LYS A 40 -1.51 -11.75 6.74
C LYS A 40 -2.14 -10.72 5.81
N THR A 41 -2.50 -11.14 4.61
CA THR A 41 -3.15 -10.26 3.60
C THR A 41 -4.48 -9.71 4.08
N THR A 42 -5.26 -10.50 4.85
CA THR A 42 -6.51 -10.02 5.45
C THR A 42 -6.25 -8.88 6.43
N THR A 43 -5.27 -9.02 7.31
CA THR A 43 -4.87 -7.97 8.26
C THR A 43 -4.40 -6.72 7.51
N MET A 44 -3.52 -6.86 6.51
CA MET A 44 -3.07 -5.74 5.69
C MET A 44 -4.23 -5.02 4.98
N ARG A 45 -5.20 -5.75 4.44
CA ARG A 45 -6.40 -5.17 3.82
C ARG A 45 -7.28 -4.41 4.81
N ILE A 46 -7.36 -4.83 6.06
CA ILE A 46 -8.06 -4.07 7.10
C ILE A 46 -7.29 -2.80 7.44
N VAL A 47 -5.98 -2.90 7.70
CA VAL A 47 -5.13 -1.76 8.04
C VAL A 47 -5.12 -0.69 6.93
N THR A 48 -5.19 -1.11 5.65
CA THR A 48 -5.27 -0.18 4.51
C THR A 48 -6.67 0.42 4.28
N GLY A 49 -7.65 0.09 5.12
CA GLY A 49 -9.04 0.55 4.97
C GLY A 49 -9.73 -0.01 3.72
N PHE A 50 -9.27 -1.17 3.21
CA PHE A 50 -9.92 -1.84 2.08
C PHE A 50 -11.19 -2.59 2.51
N MET A 51 -11.20 -3.12 3.74
CA MET A 51 -12.36 -3.79 4.31
C MET A 51 -12.43 -3.56 5.83
N PRO A 52 -13.63 -3.53 6.43
CA PRO A 52 -13.76 -3.41 7.88
C PRO A 52 -13.43 -4.74 8.59
N PRO A 53 -12.97 -4.70 9.85
CA PRO A 53 -12.90 -5.88 10.71
C PRO A 53 -14.29 -6.36 11.09
N THR A 54 -14.39 -7.58 11.65
CA THR A 54 -15.62 -8.09 12.28
C THR A 54 -15.73 -7.63 13.74
N LYS A 55 -14.57 -7.55 14.43
CA LYS A 55 -14.44 -7.00 15.79
C LYS A 55 -13.09 -6.31 15.92
N GLY A 56 -12.98 -5.46 16.94
CA GLY A 56 -11.77 -4.69 17.19
C GLY A 56 -11.57 -3.59 16.16
N THR A 57 -10.38 -3.00 16.15
CA THR A 57 -10.05 -1.93 15.21
C THR A 57 -8.58 -1.88 14.86
N ALA A 58 -8.25 -1.10 13.82
CA ALA A 58 -6.90 -0.67 13.51
C ALA A 58 -6.87 0.87 13.40
N ILE A 59 -5.81 1.46 13.94
CA ILE A 59 -5.57 2.90 13.93
C ILE A 59 -4.27 3.14 13.18
N VAL A 60 -4.28 4.03 12.20
CA VAL A 60 -3.11 4.39 11.40
C VAL A 60 -2.88 5.89 11.51
N SER A 61 -1.70 6.28 12.01
CA SER A 61 -1.35 7.69 12.22
C SER A 61 -2.42 8.47 12.98
N GLY A 62 -3.07 7.83 13.98
CA GLY A 62 -4.12 8.42 14.80
C GLY A 62 -5.53 8.36 14.21
N PHE A 63 -5.73 7.77 13.03
CA PHE A 63 -7.02 7.65 12.35
C PHE A 63 -7.52 6.21 12.36
N ASP A 64 -8.76 6.01 12.79
CA ASP A 64 -9.43 4.72 12.75
C ASP A 64 -9.74 4.32 11.30
N VAL A 65 -9.48 3.05 10.93
CA VAL A 65 -9.63 2.58 9.55
C VAL A 65 -11.10 2.48 9.10
N VAL A 66 -12.04 2.41 10.04
CA VAL A 66 -13.48 2.33 9.76
C VAL A 66 -14.11 3.71 9.72
N ASP A 67 -13.81 4.55 10.73
CA ASP A 67 -14.40 5.86 10.88
C ASP A 67 -13.78 6.92 9.96
N ASN A 68 -12.47 6.77 9.68
CA ASN A 68 -11.69 7.75 8.90
C ASN A 68 -10.95 7.11 7.69
N PRO A 69 -11.61 6.30 6.84
CA PRO A 69 -10.92 5.50 5.82
C PRO A 69 -10.17 6.35 4.77
N LEU A 70 -10.63 7.56 4.47
CA LEU A 70 -9.96 8.43 3.50
C LEU A 70 -8.69 9.04 4.09
N ASP A 71 -8.70 9.41 5.37
CA ASP A 71 -7.53 9.95 6.05
C ASP A 71 -6.43 8.89 6.21
N VAL A 72 -6.83 7.65 6.50
CA VAL A 72 -5.94 6.49 6.51
C VAL A 72 -5.33 6.27 5.13
N LYS A 73 -6.14 6.22 4.06
CA LYS A 73 -5.67 5.99 2.68
C LYS A 73 -4.71 7.07 2.16
N ARG A 74 -4.85 8.30 2.64
CA ARG A 74 -3.93 9.39 2.29
C ARG A 74 -2.53 9.21 2.91
N ARG A 75 -2.46 8.55 4.08
CA ARG A 75 -1.21 8.36 4.84
C ARG A 75 -0.51 7.04 4.55
N ILE A 76 -1.19 6.12 3.87
CA ILE A 76 -0.64 4.80 3.55
C ILE A 76 -0.20 4.71 2.10
N GLY A 77 1.03 4.24 1.88
CA GLY A 77 1.45 3.59 0.65
C GLY A 77 1.21 2.09 0.77
N TYR A 78 0.50 1.51 -0.19
CA TYR A 78 0.22 0.08 -0.20
C TYR A 78 0.63 -0.55 -1.53
N MET A 79 1.43 -1.60 -1.44
CA MET A 79 1.79 -2.45 -2.57
C MET A 79 1.34 -3.88 -2.26
N PRO A 80 0.28 -4.38 -2.90
CA PRO A 80 -0.11 -5.78 -2.79
C PRO A 80 0.88 -6.67 -3.56
N GLU A 81 0.88 -7.98 -3.28
CA GLU A 81 1.68 -9.01 -3.96
C GLU A 81 1.64 -8.86 -5.50
N THR A 82 0.45 -8.63 -6.05
CA THR A 82 0.26 -8.31 -7.48
C THR A 82 -0.28 -6.89 -7.60
N PRO A 83 0.56 -5.90 -7.95
CA PRO A 83 0.11 -4.52 -8.11
C PRO A 83 -0.92 -4.38 -9.24
N PRO A 84 -2.06 -3.70 -9.01
CA PRO A 84 -3.10 -3.48 -10.02
C PRO A 84 -2.69 -2.35 -10.97
N LEU A 85 -1.84 -2.66 -11.96
CA LEU A 85 -1.30 -1.69 -12.90
C LEU A 85 -2.22 -1.52 -14.12
N TYR A 86 -2.36 -0.29 -14.61
CA TYR A 86 -2.96 0.00 -15.92
C TYR A 86 -1.93 -0.27 -17.02
N VAL A 87 -1.92 -1.52 -17.49
CA VAL A 87 -0.84 -2.05 -18.33
C VAL A 87 -0.71 -1.40 -19.70
N ASP A 88 -1.73 -0.71 -20.19
CA ASP A 88 -1.72 0.02 -21.47
C ASP A 88 -1.22 1.46 -21.34
N MET A 89 -1.02 1.96 -20.13
CA MET A 89 -0.35 3.24 -19.87
C MET A 89 1.17 3.08 -19.90
N THR A 90 1.88 4.18 -20.22
CA THR A 90 3.31 4.28 -19.91
C THR A 90 3.51 4.40 -18.39
N VAL A 91 4.73 4.13 -17.91
CA VAL A 91 5.08 4.29 -16.49
C VAL A 91 4.77 5.72 -16.02
N GLU A 92 5.15 6.71 -16.81
CA GLU A 92 4.94 8.12 -16.48
C GLU A 92 3.46 8.50 -16.43
N GLU A 93 2.64 8.06 -17.39
CA GLU A 93 1.20 8.29 -17.39
C GLU A 93 0.54 7.67 -16.15
N TYR A 94 0.90 6.42 -15.83
CA TYR A 94 0.37 5.72 -14.67
C TYR A 94 0.75 6.41 -13.35
N LEU A 95 2.00 6.81 -13.18
CA LEU A 95 2.45 7.49 -11.96
C LEU A 95 1.83 8.88 -11.84
N ASN A 96 1.65 9.63 -12.93
CA ASN A 96 0.90 10.89 -12.94
C ASN A 96 -0.56 10.68 -12.52
N PHE A 97 -1.20 9.63 -13.00
CA PHE A 97 -2.55 9.26 -12.59
C PHE A 97 -2.61 8.92 -11.09
N ALA A 98 -1.68 8.10 -10.59
CA ALA A 98 -1.58 7.74 -9.17
C ALA A 98 -1.36 8.98 -8.27
N ALA A 99 -0.49 9.89 -8.69
CA ALA A 99 -0.23 11.15 -7.97
C ALA A 99 -1.51 12.00 -7.82
N ARG A 100 -2.31 12.10 -8.90
CA ARG A 100 -3.58 12.83 -8.87
C ARG A 100 -4.62 12.15 -7.97
N LEU A 101 -4.72 10.82 -7.98
CA LEU A 101 -5.59 10.07 -7.08
C LEU A 101 -5.22 10.30 -5.61
N LYS A 102 -3.93 10.42 -5.31
CA LYS A 102 -3.41 10.76 -3.99
C LYS A 102 -3.51 12.25 -3.65
N GLN A 103 -4.11 13.07 -4.55
CA GLN A 103 -4.33 14.49 -4.37
C GLN A 103 -3.04 15.31 -4.18
N ILE A 104 -1.94 14.88 -4.78
CA ILE A 104 -0.71 15.66 -4.82
C ILE A 104 -1.00 16.96 -5.59
N PRO A 105 -0.64 18.14 -5.06
CA PRO A 105 -0.83 19.41 -5.76
C PRO A 105 -0.18 19.40 -7.14
N ALA A 106 -0.86 19.93 -8.16
CA ALA A 106 -0.40 19.85 -9.56
C ALA A 106 1.04 20.34 -9.77
N LYS A 107 1.46 21.39 -9.03
CA LYS A 107 2.82 21.94 -9.05
C LYS A 107 3.88 20.99 -8.49
N GLU A 108 3.49 20.02 -7.65
CA GLU A 108 4.37 19.08 -6.96
C GLU A 108 4.46 17.71 -7.66
N VAL A 109 3.50 17.39 -8.53
CA VAL A 109 3.40 16.08 -9.19
C VAL A 109 4.69 15.71 -9.93
N LYS A 110 5.28 16.66 -10.67
CA LYS A 110 6.51 16.40 -11.44
C LYS A 110 7.66 15.98 -10.53
N GLY A 111 7.90 16.74 -9.44
CA GLY A 111 8.97 16.44 -8.48
C GLY A 111 8.72 15.10 -7.73
N ALA A 112 7.48 14.83 -7.33
CA ALA A 112 7.10 13.58 -6.70
C ALA A 112 7.36 12.37 -7.62
N LEU A 113 7.01 12.50 -8.91
CA LEU A 113 7.25 11.46 -9.91
C LEU A 113 8.75 11.21 -10.13
N GLU A 114 9.52 12.28 -10.31
CA GLU A 114 10.98 12.20 -10.48
C GLU A 114 11.63 11.47 -9.29
N LEU A 115 11.30 11.87 -8.07
CA LEU A 115 11.82 11.27 -6.85
C LEU A 115 11.39 9.79 -6.70
N ALA A 116 10.13 9.47 -6.99
CA ALA A 116 9.65 8.10 -6.92
C ALA A 116 10.37 7.21 -7.95
N CYS A 117 10.54 7.68 -9.20
CA CYS A 117 11.27 6.95 -10.23
C CYS A 117 12.75 6.74 -9.89
N GLU A 118 13.39 7.73 -9.28
CA GLU A 118 14.78 7.63 -8.83
C GLU A 118 14.94 6.58 -7.71
N LYS A 119 14.08 6.62 -6.69
CA LYS A 119 14.12 5.69 -5.54
C LYS A 119 14.00 4.21 -5.93
N VAL A 120 13.32 3.91 -7.04
CA VAL A 120 13.09 2.52 -7.48
C VAL A 120 13.71 2.19 -8.85
N ASP A 121 14.61 3.05 -9.36
CA ASP A 121 15.35 2.85 -10.62
C ASP A 121 14.42 2.60 -11.83
N LEU A 122 13.51 3.54 -12.10
CA LEU A 122 12.59 3.51 -13.24
C LEU A 122 12.89 4.55 -14.33
N ASN A 123 13.92 5.40 -14.15
CA ASN A 123 14.18 6.52 -15.05
C ASN A 123 14.38 6.11 -16.52
N ASN A 124 15.01 4.94 -16.75
CA ASN A 124 15.30 4.40 -18.07
C ASN A 124 14.08 3.79 -18.80
N VAL A 125 12.94 3.64 -18.10
CA VAL A 125 11.72 3.01 -18.64
C VAL A 125 10.46 3.88 -18.54
N ARG A 126 10.58 5.14 -18.09
CA ARG A 126 9.43 6.05 -17.86
C ARG A 126 8.48 6.15 -19.04
N SER A 127 9.02 6.22 -20.26
CA SER A 127 8.24 6.33 -21.49
C SER A 127 7.74 4.98 -22.06
N LYS A 128 8.12 3.86 -21.44
CA LYS A 128 7.70 2.54 -21.90
C LYS A 128 6.31 2.20 -21.37
N VAL A 129 5.52 1.52 -22.23
CA VAL A 129 4.22 0.99 -21.84
C VAL A 129 4.41 -0.16 -20.85
N ILE A 130 3.65 -0.15 -19.75
CA ILE A 130 3.82 -1.07 -18.62
C ILE A 130 3.69 -2.54 -19.04
N LYS A 131 2.82 -2.88 -20.03
CA LYS A 131 2.69 -4.27 -20.52
C LYS A 131 3.99 -4.83 -21.10
N ALA A 132 4.84 -3.98 -21.65
CA ALA A 132 6.13 -4.38 -22.25
C ALA A 132 7.26 -4.58 -21.22
N LEU A 133 7.01 -4.29 -19.94
CA LEU A 133 7.99 -4.42 -18.88
C LEU A 133 8.06 -5.84 -18.33
N SER A 134 9.24 -6.23 -17.85
CA SER A 134 9.43 -7.48 -17.09
C SER A 134 8.64 -7.45 -15.76
N LYS A 135 8.45 -8.63 -15.14
CA LYS A 135 7.79 -8.73 -13.83
C LYS A 135 8.48 -7.85 -12.79
N GLY A 136 9.82 -7.84 -12.73
CA GLY A 136 10.58 -7.01 -11.79
C GLY A 136 10.34 -5.50 -11.99
N TYR A 137 10.33 -5.02 -13.25
CA TYR A 137 9.98 -3.63 -13.51
C TYR A 137 8.53 -3.30 -13.15
N LYS A 138 7.57 -4.21 -13.38
CA LYS A 138 6.17 -4.03 -12.94
C LYS A 138 6.06 -3.92 -11.42
N GLN A 139 6.83 -4.70 -10.68
CA GLN A 139 6.90 -4.59 -9.22
C GLN A 139 7.46 -3.22 -8.79
N ARG A 140 8.54 -2.74 -9.44
CA ARG A 140 9.08 -1.40 -9.18
C ARG A 140 8.05 -0.30 -9.47
N VAL A 141 7.25 -0.42 -10.53
CA VAL A 141 6.15 0.53 -10.82
C VAL A 141 5.11 0.50 -9.70
N GLY A 142 4.74 -0.67 -9.20
CA GLY A 142 3.85 -0.82 -8.04
C GLY A 142 4.42 -0.17 -6.77
N LEU A 143 5.74 -0.32 -6.54
CA LEU A 143 6.41 0.33 -5.42
C LEU A 143 6.46 1.86 -5.60
N ALA A 144 6.81 2.35 -6.80
CA ALA A 144 6.77 3.78 -7.11
C ALA A 144 5.40 4.39 -6.81
N GLN A 145 4.32 3.73 -7.24
CA GLN A 145 2.95 4.16 -6.96
C GLN A 145 2.65 4.20 -5.44
N ALA A 146 3.19 3.25 -4.68
CA ALA A 146 2.97 3.21 -3.24
C ALA A 146 3.69 4.35 -2.50
N ILE A 147 4.84 4.81 -3.00
CA ILE A 147 5.66 5.84 -2.33
C ILE A 147 5.51 7.26 -2.89
N ILE A 148 4.82 7.44 -4.03
CA ILE A 148 4.80 8.72 -4.78
C ILE A 148 4.28 9.92 -3.99
N HIS A 149 3.42 9.70 -3.00
CA HIS A 149 2.81 10.74 -2.15
C HIS A 149 3.50 10.88 -0.80
N ASP A 150 4.71 10.33 -0.65
CA ASP A 150 5.52 10.34 0.59
C ASP A 150 4.72 9.89 1.82
N PRO A 151 4.22 8.64 1.85
CA PRO A 151 3.32 8.16 2.88
C PRO A 151 4.00 8.06 4.25
N GLU A 152 3.25 8.32 5.33
CA GLU A 152 3.71 8.12 6.71
C GLU A 152 3.90 6.63 7.07
N VAL A 153 3.16 5.76 6.39
CA VAL A 153 3.17 4.30 6.59
C VAL A 153 3.26 3.61 5.24
N LEU A 154 4.23 2.72 5.08
CA LEU A 154 4.37 1.89 3.89
C LEU A 154 4.06 0.43 4.24
N ILE A 155 3.11 -0.17 3.52
CA ILE A 155 2.71 -1.57 3.67
C ILE A 155 3.05 -2.29 2.37
N LEU A 156 3.86 -3.35 2.48
CA LEU A 156 4.30 -4.16 1.35
C LEU A 156 3.88 -5.62 1.60
N ASP A 157 3.11 -6.18 0.70
CA ASP A 157 2.67 -7.58 0.75
C ASP A 157 3.52 -8.39 -0.23
N GLU A 158 4.43 -9.21 0.30
CA GLU A 158 5.39 -10.05 -0.44
C GLU A 158 6.19 -9.27 -1.52
N PRO A 159 6.93 -8.21 -1.15
CA PRO A 159 7.67 -7.38 -2.09
C PRO A 159 8.92 -8.11 -2.59
N THR A 160 8.76 -9.15 -3.40
CA THR A 160 9.90 -9.82 -4.06
C THR A 160 10.38 -8.98 -5.23
N ILE A 161 11.46 -8.26 -5.03
CA ILE A 161 12.17 -7.48 -6.06
C ILE A 161 13.40 -8.24 -6.48
#